data_b478532baa4dbf6aafc64e7eb1ece3e6
#
_entry.id   b478532baa4dbf6aafc64e7eb1ece3e6
#
_cell.length_a   1.000
_cell.length_b   1.000
_cell.length_c   1.000
_cell.angle_alpha   90.00
_cell.angle_beta   90.00
_cell.angle_gamma   90.00
#
_symmetry.space_group_name_H-M   'P 1'
#
loop_
_entity.id
_entity.type
_entity.pdbx_description
1 polymer ?
#
loop_
_entity_poly.entity_id
_entity_poly.type
_entity_poly.pdbx_seq_one_letter_code
_entity_poly.pdbx_strand_id
1 'polypeptide(L)'
;HIIKKVLVGSREDESMVSKKTVAVIFGGQSSEHEVSRTSAVMMLQALDKEKYQVLSVGITKKGQWLIYNGPVEHVKTGEWEKFGTPVSLSPDATKKCFLKIVGGNVKEIPVDVVIPVLHGAWGEDGTIQGLLEMAQIPYVGRAGICRFYG
;
A
#
# COMPACT_ATOMS: atom_id res chain seq x y z
N HIS A 1 -12.79 -10.64 -9.43
CA HIS A 1 -11.52 -10.38 -8.77
C HIS A 1 -11.74 -9.73 -7.41
N ILE A 2 -11.00 -10.17 -6.40
CA ILE A 2 -11.21 -9.74 -5.02
C ILE A 2 -11.07 -8.23 -4.83
N ILE A 3 -10.06 -7.63 -5.44
CA ILE A 3 -9.82 -6.20 -5.35
C ILE A 3 -11.01 -5.42 -5.90
N LYS A 4 -11.57 -5.86 -7.02
CA LYS A 4 -12.75 -5.21 -7.58
C LYS A 4 -13.93 -5.27 -6.64
N LYS A 5 -14.12 -6.40 -5.95
CA LYS A 5 -15.22 -6.53 -5.00
C LYS A 5 -15.11 -5.55 -3.84
N VAL A 6 -13.89 -5.31 -3.38
CA VAL A 6 -13.66 -4.37 -2.29
C VAL A 6 -13.93 -2.93 -2.74
N LEU A 7 -13.51 -2.59 -3.95
CA LEU A 7 -13.47 -1.20 -4.41
C LEU A 7 -14.76 -0.74 -5.11
N VAL A 8 -15.54 -1.66 -5.65
CA VAL A 8 -16.76 -1.31 -6.37
C VAL A 8 -17.92 -0.99 -5.43
N GLY A 9 -17.92 -1.58 -4.26
CA GLY A 9 -19.07 -1.54 -3.38
C GLY A 9 -19.80 -0.20 -3.35
N SER A 10 -21.09 -0.25 -3.38
CA SER A 10 -22.00 0.87 -3.22
C SER A 10 -21.86 2.04 -4.19
N ARG A 11 -21.31 1.84 -5.34
CA ARG A 11 -21.23 2.91 -6.32
C ARG A 11 -22.49 3.00 -7.16
N GLU A 12 -23.13 4.13 -7.15
CA GLU A 12 -24.32 4.34 -7.93
C GLU A 12 -24.03 5.02 -9.25
N ASP A 13 -23.04 5.90 -9.27
CA ASP A 13 -22.67 6.61 -10.46
C ASP A 13 -21.15 6.77 -10.49
N GLU A 14 -20.49 5.87 -11.19
CA GLU A 14 -19.05 5.84 -11.24
C GLU A 14 -18.46 7.04 -11.97
N SER A 15 -19.20 7.66 -12.87
CA SER A 15 -18.71 8.81 -13.61
C SER A 15 -18.53 10.03 -12.73
N MET A 16 -19.22 10.08 -11.59
CA MET A 16 -19.18 11.20 -10.68
C MET A 16 -18.24 10.99 -9.49
N VAL A 17 -17.57 9.86 -9.44
CA VAL A 17 -16.81 9.46 -8.26
C VAL A 17 -15.32 9.44 -8.57
N SER A 18 -14.54 9.92 -7.61
CA SER A 18 -13.08 9.82 -7.68
C SER A 18 -12.65 8.36 -7.71
N LYS A 19 -11.49 8.10 -8.28
CA LYS A 19 -10.90 6.78 -8.25
C LYS A 19 -10.66 6.35 -6.80
N LYS A 20 -10.82 5.05 -6.55
CA LYS A 20 -10.44 4.48 -5.25
C LYS A 20 -8.91 4.43 -5.17
N THR A 21 -8.40 4.65 -3.97
CA THR A 21 -6.97 4.67 -3.73
C THR A 21 -6.52 3.35 -3.16
N VAL A 22 -5.57 2.72 -3.86
CA VAL A 22 -4.98 1.43 -3.48
C VAL A 22 -3.51 1.66 -3.16
N ALA A 23 -3.08 1.22 -1.99
CA ALA A 23 -1.67 1.30 -1.63
C ALA A 23 -1.05 -0.09 -1.66
N VAL A 24 0.03 -0.23 -2.43
CA VAL A 24 0.82 -1.47 -2.45
C VAL A 24 1.99 -1.25 -1.52
N ILE A 25 2.12 -2.08 -0.48
CA ILE A 25 3.23 -2.00 0.48
C ILE A 25 4.19 -3.13 0.19
N PHE A 26 5.46 -2.79 0.00
CA PHE A 26 6.47 -3.78 -0.39
C PHE A 26 7.80 -3.54 0.34
N GLY A 27 8.74 -4.48 0.16
CA GLY A 27 10.07 -4.39 0.75
C GLY A 27 10.12 -5.07 2.11
N GLY A 28 10.49 -4.30 3.12
CA GLY A 28 10.55 -4.78 4.49
C GLY A 28 11.93 -5.19 4.96
N GLN A 29 12.03 -5.44 6.25
CA GLN A 29 13.29 -5.77 6.90
C GLN A 29 13.71 -7.24 6.74
N SER A 30 12.84 -8.07 6.18
CA SER A 30 13.12 -9.49 6.08
C SER A 30 14.16 -9.79 5.00
N SER A 31 14.73 -11.00 5.07
CA SER A 31 15.66 -11.48 4.05
C SER A 31 14.99 -11.64 2.69
N GLU A 32 13.67 -11.57 2.62
CA GLU A 32 12.91 -11.70 1.38
C GLU A 32 12.52 -10.34 0.78
N HIS A 33 13.25 -9.30 1.15
CA HIS A 33 13.01 -7.95 0.64
C HIS A 33 13.00 -7.89 -0.90
N GLU A 34 13.97 -8.54 -1.54
CA GLU A 34 14.04 -8.53 -3.01
C GLU A 34 12.88 -9.29 -3.65
N VAL A 35 12.45 -10.37 -3.02
CA VAL A 35 11.29 -11.14 -3.50
C VAL A 35 10.04 -10.25 -3.43
N SER A 36 9.91 -9.49 -2.36
CA SER A 36 8.81 -8.55 -2.20
C SER A 36 8.81 -7.50 -3.30
N ARG A 37 9.97 -6.96 -3.66
CA ARG A 37 10.05 -5.97 -4.75
C ARG A 37 9.59 -6.54 -6.07
N THR A 38 9.98 -7.78 -6.37
CA THR A 38 9.55 -8.46 -7.60
C THR A 38 8.04 -8.63 -7.63
N SER A 39 7.47 -9.07 -6.51
CA SER A 39 6.01 -9.23 -6.39
C SER A 39 5.30 -7.89 -6.54
N ALA A 40 5.87 -6.83 -5.98
CA ALA A 40 5.29 -5.50 -6.07
C ALA A 40 5.24 -4.99 -7.51
N VAL A 41 6.31 -5.23 -8.28
CA VAL A 41 6.34 -4.83 -9.69
C VAL A 41 5.18 -5.48 -10.44
N MET A 42 4.98 -6.78 -10.22
CA MET A 42 3.89 -7.51 -10.87
C MET A 42 2.54 -6.94 -10.47
N MET A 43 2.35 -6.65 -9.19
CA MET A 43 1.09 -6.09 -8.71
C MET A 43 0.85 -4.69 -9.26
N LEU A 44 1.87 -3.84 -9.25
CA LEU A 44 1.75 -2.47 -9.74
C LEU A 44 1.44 -2.44 -11.24
N GLN A 45 1.97 -3.39 -12.00
CA GLN A 45 1.68 -3.48 -13.43
C GLN A 45 0.28 -4.05 -13.69
N ALA A 46 -0.23 -4.89 -12.79
CA ALA A 46 -1.53 -5.52 -12.97
C ALA A 46 -2.70 -4.60 -12.62
N LEU A 47 -2.48 -3.62 -11.76
CA LEU A 47 -3.55 -2.72 -11.33
C LEU A 47 -3.92 -1.73 -12.44
N ASP A 48 -5.23 -1.58 -12.66
CA ASP A 48 -5.76 -0.69 -13.68
C ASP A 48 -5.74 0.76 -13.17
N LYS A 49 -4.82 1.55 -13.68
CA LYS A 49 -4.63 2.92 -13.23
C LYS A 49 -5.70 3.88 -13.73
N GLU A 50 -6.55 3.43 -14.64
CA GLU A 50 -7.72 4.21 -15.03
C GLU A 50 -8.83 4.08 -14.00
N LYS A 51 -8.85 2.97 -13.27
CA LYS A 51 -9.87 2.71 -12.25
C LYS A 51 -9.40 3.05 -10.84
N TYR A 52 -8.10 2.95 -10.60
CA TYR A 52 -7.53 3.10 -9.25
C TYR A 52 -6.41 4.11 -9.23
N GLN A 53 -6.38 4.89 -8.16
CA GLN A 53 -5.19 5.68 -7.84
C GLN A 53 -4.27 4.77 -7.04
N VAL A 54 -3.09 4.48 -7.58
CA VAL A 54 -2.18 3.51 -6.99
C VAL A 54 -1.05 4.24 -6.28
N LEU A 55 -0.87 3.91 -5.01
CA LEU A 55 0.25 4.41 -4.21
C LEU A 55 1.26 3.29 -4.03
N SER A 56 2.54 3.62 -4.19
CA SER A 56 3.62 2.68 -3.93
C SER A 56 4.29 3.08 -2.62
N VAL A 57 4.20 2.21 -1.62
CA VAL A 57 4.81 2.46 -0.31
C VAL A 57 5.82 1.35 -0.08
N GLY A 58 7.09 1.73 -0.01
CA GLY A 58 8.15 0.77 0.21
C GLY A 58 8.72 0.90 1.60
N ILE A 59 9.14 -0.24 2.16
CA ILE A 59 9.83 -0.29 3.44
C ILE A 59 11.25 -0.76 3.16
N THR A 60 12.25 0.03 3.56
CA THR A 60 13.64 -0.33 3.33
C THR A 60 14.05 -1.49 4.24
N LYS A 61 15.24 -2.05 3.98
CA LYS A 61 15.78 -3.10 4.84
C LYS A 61 16.01 -2.64 6.27
N LYS A 62 16.15 -1.34 6.46
CA LYS A 62 16.30 -0.75 7.80
C LYS A 62 14.96 -0.45 8.46
N GLY A 63 13.86 -0.65 7.74
CA GLY A 63 12.53 -0.40 8.28
C GLY A 63 11.98 0.98 8.04
N GLN A 64 12.62 1.79 7.20
CA GLN A 64 12.12 3.12 6.87
C GLN A 64 11.01 3.01 5.84
N TRP A 65 9.93 3.73 6.06
CA TRP A 65 8.79 3.76 5.14
C TRP A 65 8.90 4.97 4.22
N LEU A 66 8.80 4.71 2.92
CA LEU A 66 8.89 5.76 1.90
C LEU A 66 7.74 5.58 0.90
N ILE A 67 7.06 6.69 0.58
CA ILE A 67 6.13 6.67 -0.53
C ILE A 67 6.90 7.06 -1.79
N TYR A 68 6.69 6.30 -2.85
CA TYR A 68 7.43 6.43 -4.09
C TYR A 68 6.48 6.70 -5.25
N ASN A 69 6.82 7.69 -6.06
CA ASN A 69 6.04 8.03 -7.24
C ASN A 69 7.01 8.17 -8.41
N GLY A 70 7.10 7.13 -9.23
CA GLY A 70 8.00 7.13 -10.35
C GLY A 70 7.92 5.81 -11.11
N PRO A 71 8.87 5.57 -12.03
CA PRO A 71 8.84 4.35 -12.85
C PRO A 71 8.92 3.09 -12.00
N VAL A 72 8.13 2.09 -12.38
CA VAL A 72 8.08 0.81 -11.64
C VAL A 72 9.42 0.07 -11.74
N GLU A 73 10.21 0.35 -12.76
CA GLU A 73 11.54 -0.26 -12.92
C GLU A 73 12.46 0.04 -11.75
N HIS A 74 12.32 1.20 -11.14
CA HIS A 74 13.14 1.54 -9.97
C HIS A 74 12.78 0.70 -8.75
N VAL A 75 11.55 0.21 -8.67
CA VAL A 75 11.17 -0.72 -7.61
C VAL A 75 11.94 -2.03 -7.79
N LYS A 76 12.04 -2.50 -9.02
CA LYS A 76 12.74 -3.74 -9.33
C LYS A 76 14.22 -3.65 -8.99
N THR A 77 14.87 -2.54 -9.31
CA THR A 77 16.32 -2.36 -9.11
C THR A 77 16.69 -1.94 -7.70
N GLY A 78 15.74 -1.41 -6.95
CA GLY A 78 16.01 -0.86 -5.62
C GLY A 78 16.28 0.64 -5.63
N GLU A 79 16.32 1.26 -6.79
CA GLU A 79 16.60 2.70 -6.89
C GLU A 79 15.47 3.56 -6.36
N TRP A 80 14.28 2.99 -6.15
CA TRP A 80 13.14 3.70 -5.62
C TRP A 80 13.46 4.38 -4.28
N GLU A 81 14.39 3.83 -3.51
CA GLU A 81 14.74 4.39 -2.20
C GLU A 81 15.34 5.79 -2.31
N LYS A 82 16.00 6.08 -3.43
CA LYS A 82 16.63 7.40 -3.65
C LYS A 82 15.59 8.48 -3.91
N PHE A 83 14.41 8.10 -4.36
CA PHE A 83 13.38 9.04 -4.81
C PHE A 83 12.13 9.02 -3.93
N GLY A 84 12.14 8.21 -2.89
CA GLY A 84 10.98 8.11 -2.00
C GLY A 84 10.94 9.24 -0.99
N THR A 85 9.74 9.50 -0.49
CA THR A 85 9.51 10.52 0.54
C THR A 85 9.06 9.81 1.82
N PRO A 86 9.57 10.22 2.99
CA PRO A 86 9.15 9.60 4.25
C PRO A 86 7.64 9.63 4.43
N VAL A 87 7.10 8.50 4.84
CA VAL A 87 5.66 8.33 5.02
C VAL A 87 5.43 7.40 6.21
N SER A 88 4.30 7.56 6.88
CA SER A 88 3.88 6.65 7.94
C SER A 88 2.43 6.28 7.72
N LEU A 89 2.03 5.15 8.27
CA LEU A 89 0.61 4.79 8.27
C LEU A 89 0.03 5.28 9.60
N SER A 90 -1.04 6.05 9.54
CA SER A 90 -1.71 6.47 10.76
C SER A 90 -2.44 5.28 11.39
N PRO A 91 -2.19 4.96 12.66
CA PRO A 91 -2.96 3.90 13.34
C PRO A 91 -4.33 4.37 13.79
N ASP A 92 -4.64 5.66 13.62
CA ASP A 92 -5.89 6.26 14.04
C ASP A 92 -7.01 5.83 13.09
N ALA A 93 -7.95 5.04 13.60
CA ALA A 93 -9.02 4.47 12.78
C ALA A 93 -9.99 5.51 12.21
N THR A 94 -9.97 6.74 12.74
CA THR A 94 -10.79 7.81 12.20
C THR A 94 -10.18 8.47 10.97
N LYS A 95 -8.91 8.21 10.69
CA LYS A 95 -8.18 8.87 9.61
C LYS A 95 -8.10 8.03 8.34
N LYS A 96 -7.76 6.75 8.44
CA LYS A 96 -7.61 5.85 7.31
C LYS A 96 -6.72 6.45 6.23
N CYS A 97 -5.51 6.84 6.61
CA CYS A 97 -4.62 7.54 5.70
C CYS A 97 -3.15 7.25 6.00
N PHE A 98 -2.33 7.56 5.00
CA PHE A 98 -0.89 7.68 5.19
C PHE A 98 -0.56 9.13 5.53
N LEU A 99 0.53 9.32 6.25
CA LEU A 99 1.02 10.64 6.64
C LEU A 99 2.35 10.88 5.92
N LYS A 100 2.33 11.74 4.91
CA LYS A 100 3.53 12.07 4.14
C LYS A 100 4.21 13.27 4.78
N ILE A 101 5.51 13.13 5.03
CA ILE A 101 6.27 14.14 5.77
C ILE A 101 7.21 14.84 4.80
N VAL A 102 6.97 16.14 4.57
CA VAL A 102 7.77 16.95 3.65
C VAL A 102 8.11 18.27 4.34
N GLY A 103 9.40 18.54 4.52
CA GLY A 103 9.86 19.81 5.07
C GLY A 103 9.25 20.20 6.40
N GLY A 104 9.04 19.22 7.27
CA GLY A 104 8.42 19.47 8.58
C GLY A 104 6.90 19.54 8.55
N ASN A 105 6.29 19.49 7.37
CA ASN A 105 4.82 19.46 7.23
C ASN A 105 4.33 18.04 7.03
N VAL A 106 3.13 17.77 7.54
CA VAL A 106 2.50 16.46 7.41
C VAL A 106 1.27 16.59 6.52
N LYS A 107 1.21 15.78 5.48
CA LYS A 107 0.08 15.73 4.57
C LYS A 107 -0.62 14.38 4.68
N GLU A 108 -1.92 14.41 4.89
CA GLU A 108 -2.71 13.17 4.92
C GLU A 108 -3.01 12.71 3.50
N ILE A 109 -2.78 11.43 3.24
CA ILE A 109 -3.11 10.81 1.97
C ILE A 109 -4.11 9.70 2.25
N PRO A 110 -5.40 9.92 1.98
CA PRO A 110 -6.42 8.90 2.25
C PRO A 110 -6.18 7.64 1.42
N VAL A 111 -6.47 6.49 2.00
CA VAL A 111 -6.33 5.20 1.32
C VAL A 111 -7.60 4.38 1.55
N ASP A 112 -8.04 3.68 0.50
CA ASP A 112 -9.25 2.87 0.56
C ASP A 112 -8.95 1.41 0.84
N VAL A 113 -7.85 0.89 0.29
CA VAL A 113 -7.45 -0.49 0.53
C VAL A 113 -5.94 -0.62 0.40
N VAL A 114 -5.37 -1.54 1.17
CA VAL A 114 -3.93 -1.81 1.16
C VAL A 114 -3.69 -3.22 0.64
N ILE A 115 -2.70 -3.37 -0.22
CA ILE A 115 -2.25 -4.66 -0.71
C ILE A 115 -0.82 -4.86 -0.20
N PRO A 116 -0.65 -5.57 0.93
CA PRO A 116 0.70 -5.84 1.40
C PRO A 116 1.30 -7.00 0.60
N VAL A 117 2.45 -6.75 -0.01
CA VAL A 117 3.21 -7.79 -0.72
C VAL A 117 4.53 -8.02 -0.02
N LEU A 118 4.47 -8.04 1.31
CA LEU A 118 5.62 -8.29 2.16
C LEU A 118 5.77 -9.79 2.38
N HIS A 119 6.99 -10.29 2.25
CA HIS A 119 7.30 -11.71 2.45
C HIS A 119 8.18 -11.87 3.67
N GLY A 120 8.05 -13.02 4.36
CA GLY A 120 8.83 -13.32 5.54
C GLY A 120 8.35 -12.60 6.78
N ALA A 121 9.27 -12.34 7.71
CA ALA A 121 8.95 -11.67 8.97
C ALA A 121 8.37 -10.27 8.70
N TRP A 122 7.49 -9.84 9.59
CA TRP A 122 6.77 -8.55 9.56
C TRP A 122 5.65 -8.51 8.53
N GLY A 123 5.69 -9.34 7.50
CA GLY A 123 4.64 -9.38 6.47
C GLY A 123 3.77 -10.61 6.54
N GLU A 124 4.35 -11.76 6.88
CA GLU A 124 3.61 -13.02 6.88
C GLU A 124 3.24 -13.52 8.27
N ASP A 125 3.76 -12.89 9.31
CA ASP A 125 3.52 -13.31 10.70
C ASP A 125 2.37 -12.55 11.37
N GLY A 126 1.62 -11.76 10.63
CA GLY A 126 0.49 -11.00 11.16
C GLY A 126 0.82 -9.59 11.62
N THR A 127 2.08 -9.18 11.57
CA THR A 127 2.48 -7.85 12.08
C THR A 127 1.88 -6.71 11.29
N ILE A 128 2.04 -6.72 9.96
CA ILE A 128 1.46 -5.66 9.12
C ILE A 128 -0.07 -5.71 9.14
N GLN A 129 -0.62 -6.92 9.18
CA GLN A 129 -2.06 -7.10 9.25
C GLN A 129 -2.62 -6.51 10.54
N GLY A 130 -1.93 -6.71 11.66
CA GLY A 130 -2.34 -6.13 12.93
C GLY A 130 -2.37 -4.61 12.91
N LEU A 131 -1.40 -3.98 12.27
CA LEU A 131 -1.37 -2.53 12.12
C LEU A 131 -2.56 -2.05 11.30
N LEU A 132 -2.84 -2.73 10.18
CA LEU A 132 -3.95 -2.36 9.31
C LEU A 132 -5.30 -2.58 10.00
N GLU A 133 -5.40 -3.62 10.83
CA GLU A 133 -6.63 -3.86 11.60
C GLU A 133 -6.83 -2.78 12.64
N MET A 134 -5.78 -2.34 13.30
CA MET A 134 -5.90 -1.24 14.27
C MET A 134 -6.36 0.04 13.58
N ALA A 135 -5.84 0.31 12.40
CA ALA A 135 -6.21 1.49 11.61
C ALA A 135 -7.56 1.32 10.92
N GLN A 136 -8.15 0.14 10.96
CA GLN A 136 -9.41 -0.21 10.30
C GLN A 136 -9.38 0.10 8.79
N ILE A 137 -8.26 -0.21 8.17
CA ILE A 137 -8.11 -0.06 6.72
C ILE A 137 -8.25 -1.44 6.08
N PRO A 138 -9.17 -1.60 5.12
CA PRO A 138 -9.31 -2.87 4.40
C PRO A 138 -8.00 -3.27 3.74
N TYR A 139 -7.69 -4.54 3.76
CA TYR A 139 -6.47 -5.03 3.12
C TYR A 139 -6.67 -6.42 2.53
N VAL A 140 -5.82 -6.76 1.56
CA VAL A 140 -5.80 -8.09 0.95
C VAL A 140 -4.86 -8.95 1.77
N GLY A 141 -5.42 -9.96 2.42
CA GLY A 141 -4.63 -10.87 3.24
C GLY A 141 -3.99 -11.98 2.41
N ARG A 142 -3.37 -12.92 3.13
CA ARG A 142 -2.79 -14.10 2.48
C ARG A 142 -3.90 -14.86 1.75
N ALA A 143 -3.52 -15.53 0.67
CA ALA A 143 -4.44 -16.27 -0.19
C ALA A 143 -5.52 -15.38 -0.84
N GLY A 144 -5.29 -14.08 -0.89
CA GLY A 144 -6.20 -13.17 -1.56
C GLY A 144 -7.48 -12.86 -0.81
N ILE A 145 -7.53 -13.13 0.48
CA ILE A 145 -8.72 -12.84 1.28
C ILE A 145 -8.69 -11.37 1.71
N CYS A 146 -9.75 -10.66 1.36
CA CYS A 146 -9.90 -9.26 1.77
C CYS A 146 -10.49 -9.17 3.16
N ARG A 147 -10.01 -8.20 3.93
CA ARG A 147 -10.54 -7.87 5.24
C ARG A 147 -11.11 -6.47 5.19
N PHE A 148 -12.32 -6.31 5.66
CA PHE A 148 -12.98 -5.01 5.72
C PHE A 148 -13.29 -4.63 7.15
N TYR A 149 -13.38 -3.33 7.38
CA TYR A 149 -13.79 -2.78 8.67
C TYR A 149 -14.84 -1.70 8.39
N GLY A 150 -16.03 -1.94 8.88
CA GLY A 150 -17.14 -1.06 8.57
C GLY A 150 -17.47 -0.06 9.61
#